data_2a91282b842313c3b22356a36c30d466
#
_entry.id   2a91282b842313c3b22356a36c30d466
#
_cell.length_a   1.000
_cell.length_b   1.000
_cell.length_c   1.000
_cell.angle_alpha   90.00
_cell.angle_beta   90.00
_cell.angle_gamma   90.00
#
_symmetry.space_group_name_H-M   'P 1'
#
loop_
_entity.id
_entity.type
_entity.pdbx_description
1 polymer ?
#
loop_
_entity_poly.entity_id
_entity_poly.type
_entity_poly.pdbx_seq_one_letter_code
_entity_poly.pdbx_strand_id
1 'polypeptide(L)'
;MESKLSYSDIAYKILKEDTNIRSLHYKVIAKRAFDEGFIEENDIIIAGNISSAINSEIRKCKIDGEEARFISYGKGRYGLTENEPKGIFKDIRDKNNLVKAQLLEALMTMPPFSFEDLVAEVLRNLGFENIVVTAKTGDGGIDVMGELVVAGTIKNNVCVQVKRWRNNIQREKISELRGSLRPHQTGLFITTSDFSKPAIDEANDPYKAPISLINGKELVEIMCSYGIGITSEEVVVYDLDKDSDLLEIPEQISIDEKGIEIFANFKNQKYYAIYFSPTKVIFNNKVYKSPSAAGTEVQGGIPVNGWKFWKFKDEIVGKIYPIDRLRKQK
;
A
#
# COMPACT_ATOMS: atom_id res chain seq x y z
N MET A 1 -10.10 37.00 17.75
CA MET A 1 -10.57 36.52 16.43
C MET A 1 -9.79 35.24 16.15
N GLU A 2 -10.41 34.09 16.33
CA GLU A 2 -9.80 32.82 15.91
C GLU A 2 -9.71 32.85 14.38
N SER A 3 -8.50 32.67 13.86
CA SER A 3 -8.30 32.62 12.40
C SER A 3 -9.04 31.40 11.85
N LYS A 4 -9.99 31.62 10.94
CA LYS A 4 -10.73 30.56 10.28
C LYS A 4 -9.70 29.63 9.59
N LEU A 5 -9.70 28.34 9.95
CA LEU A 5 -8.79 27.34 9.37
C LEU A 5 -8.96 27.27 7.85
N SER A 6 -7.85 27.11 7.14
CA SER A 6 -7.93 26.85 5.69
C SER A 6 -8.49 25.46 5.41
N TYR A 7 -9.04 25.24 4.21
CA TYR A 7 -9.53 23.91 3.81
C TYR A 7 -8.44 22.83 3.81
N SER A 8 -7.17 23.18 3.57
CA SER A 8 -6.06 22.25 3.68
C SER A 8 -5.74 21.93 5.14
N ASP A 9 -5.83 22.91 6.06
CA ASP A 9 -5.61 22.65 7.48
C ASP A 9 -6.71 21.80 8.10
N ILE A 10 -7.97 22.04 7.68
CA ILE A 10 -9.10 21.20 8.05
C ILE A 10 -8.86 19.75 7.57
N ALA A 11 -8.50 19.57 6.31
CA ALA A 11 -8.22 18.25 5.75
C ALA A 11 -7.05 17.55 6.46
N TYR A 12 -6.01 18.29 6.83
CA TYR A 12 -4.88 17.76 7.59
C TYR A 12 -5.33 17.25 8.97
N LYS A 13 -6.14 18.01 9.71
CA LYS A 13 -6.69 17.56 11.00
C LYS A 13 -7.48 16.26 10.88
N ILE A 14 -8.44 16.22 9.96
CA ILE A 14 -9.28 15.03 9.73
C ILE A 14 -8.46 13.79 9.37
N LEU A 15 -7.43 13.96 8.54
CA LEU A 15 -6.56 12.84 8.13
C LEU A 15 -5.59 12.41 9.24
N LYS A 16 -5.25 13.30 10.16
CA LYS A 16 -4.34 13.03 11.28
C LYS A 16 -5.00 12.24 12.41
N GLU A 17 -6.29 12.43 12.63
CA GLU A 17 -7.04 11.72 13.67
C GLU A 17 -7.21 10.23 13.36
N ASP A 18 -7.13 9.85 12.10
CA ASP A 18 -7.34 8.47 11.65
C ASP A 18 -6.02 7.82 11.19
N THR A 19 -5.15 7.54 12.17
CA THR A 19 -3.82 6.95 11.93
C THR A 19 -3.85 5.57 11.25
N ASN A 20 -4.99 4.87 11.31
CA ASN A 20 -5.17 3.55 10.72
C ASN A 20 -5.65 3.60 9.26
N ILE A 21 -6.10 4.76 8.78
CA ILE A 21 -6.60 4.93 7.41
C ILE A 21 -5.56 5.64 6.55
N ARG A 22 -4.99 4.91 5.61
CA ARG A 22 -3.99 5.43 4.68
C ARG A 22 -4.48 6.59 3.82
N SER A 23 -5.75 6.58 3.40
CA SER A 23 -6.32 7.62 2.54
C SER A 23 -7.83 7.69 2.65
N LEU A 24 -8.37 8.92 2.65
CA LEU A 24 -9.79 9.19 2.56
C LEU A 24 -10.15 9.84 1.23
N HIS A 25 -11.36 9.56 0.75
CA HIS A 25 -11.92 10.31 -0.38
C HIS A 25 -12.33 11.72 0.07
N TYR A 26 -12.09 12.75 -0.73
CA TYR A 26 -12.33 14.15 -0.34
C TYR A 26 -13.75 14.42 0.16
N LYS A 27 -14.76 13.69 -0.36
CA LYS A 27 -16.16 13.79 0.14
C LYS A 27 -16.31 13.25 1.55
N VAL A 28 -15.51 12.21 1.92
CA VAL A 28 -15.50 11.67 3.30
C VAL A 28 -14.80 12.65 4.23
N ILE A 29 -13.71 13.27 3.76
CA ILE A 29 -13.01 14.33 4.52
C ILE A 29 -13.97 15.49 4.78
N ALA A 30 -14.71 15.95 3.77
CA ALA A 30 -15.71 17.01 3.93
C ALA A 30 -16.83 16.65 4.89
N LYS A 31 -17.35 15.41 4.79
CA LYS A 31 -18.41 14.95 5.70
C LYS A 31 -17.94 14.95 7.15
N ARG A 32 -16.75 14.38 7.42
CA ARG A 32 -16.18 14.39 8.78
C ARG A 32 -15.93 15.80 9.28
N ALA A 33 -15.38 16.69 8.42
CA ALA A 33 -15.16 18.09 8.77
C ALA A 33 -16.47 18.82 9.14
N PHE A 34 -17.59 18.44 8.53
CA PHE A 34 -18.92 18.92 8.91
C PHE A 34 -19.38 18.32 10.24
N ASP A 35 -19.28 17.00 10.38
CA ASP A 35 -19.70 16.27 11.59
C ASP A 35 -18.92 16.77 12.84
N GLU A 36 -17.68 17.21 12.68
CA GLU A 36 -16.81 17.75 13.73
C GLU A 36 -16.91 19.29 13.89
N GLY A 37 -17.75 19.95 13.09
CA GLY A 37 -18.02 21.38 13.19
C GLY A 37 -16.94 22.32 12.64
N PHE A 38 -16.00 21.81 11.83
CA PHE A 38 -14.99 22.65 11.15
C PHE A 38 -15.55 23.42 9.95
N ILE A 39 -16.66 22.96 9.38
CA ILE A 39 -17.39 23.61 8.29
C ILE A 39 -18.89 23.64 8.60
N GLU A 40 -19.56 24.67 8.14
CA GLU A 40 -20.99 24.90 8.45
C GLU A 40 -21.93 24.11 7.54
N GLU A 41 -21.48 23.72 6.36
CA GLU A 41 -22.27 23.00 5.35
C GLU A 41 -21.46 21.85 4.75
N ASN A 42 -22.13 20.73 4.46
CA ASN A 42 -21.53 19.58 3.78
C ASN A 42 -22.17 19.44 2.38
N ASP A 43 -21.71 20.24 1.45
CA ASP A 43 -22.14 20.18 0.05
C ASP A 43 -21.01 19.76 -0.90
N ILE A 44 -21.38 19.58 -2.17
CA ILE A 44 -20.44 19.13 -3.20
C ILE A 44 -19.40 20.22 -3.54
N ILE A 45 -19.72 21.50 -3.31
CA ILE A 45 -18.86 22.65 -3.58
C ILE A 45 -17.75 22.71 -2.52
N ILE A 46 -18.12 22.58 -1.25
CA ILE A 46 -17.17 22.57 -0.14
C ILE A 46 -16.24 21.35 -0.22
N ALA A 47 -16.78 20.18 -0.54
CA ALA A 47 -15.97 18.99 -0.80
C ALA A 47 -14.98 19.23 -1.96
N GLY A 48 -15.41 19.89 -3.04
CA GLY A 48 -14.56 20.29 -4.14
C GLY A 48 -13.47 21.28 -3.73
N ASN A 49 -13.78 22.24 -2.87
CA ASN A 49 -12.83 23.23 -2.34
C ASN A 49 -11.73 22.56 -1.50
N ILE A 50 -12.08 21.58 -0.66
CA ILE A 50 -11.11 20.77 0.10
C ILE A 50 -10.15 20.03 -0.86
N SER A 51 -10.68 19.37 -1.87
CA SER A 51 -9.86 18.69 -2.89
C SER A 51 -8.93 19.66 -3.63
N SER A 52 -9.43 20.84 -3.98
CA SER A 52 -8.68 21.89 -4.67
C SER A 52 -7.57 22.47 -3.79
N ALA A 53 -7.85 22.71 -2.52
CA ALA A 53 -6.86 23.20 -1.55
C ALA A 53 -5.71 22.22 -1.34
N ILE A 54 -6.02 20.92 -1.17
CA ILE A 54 -5.00 19.86 -1.06
C ILE A 54 -4.13 19.79 -2.31
N ASN A 55 -4.74 19.78 -3.50
CA ASN A 55 -4.01 19.73 -4.77
C ASN A 55 -3.14 20.98 -5.01
N SER A 56 -3.60 22.16 -4.57
CA SER A 56 -2.84 23.40 -4.65
C SER A 56 -1.61 23.35 -3.77
N GLU A 57 -1.73 22.83 -2.55
CA GLU A 57 -0.58 22.65 -1.64
C GLU A 57 0.43 21.66 -2.21
N ILE A 58 -0.01 20.50 -2.69
CA ILE A 58 0.87 19.50 -3.33
C ILE A 58 1.64 20.13 -4.51
N ARG A 59 0.98 20.92 -5.35
CA ARG A 59 1.62 21.58 -6.50
C ARG A 59 2.63 22.63 -6.07
N LYS A 60 2.27 23.46 -5.08
CA LYS A 60 3.13 24.51 -4.55
C LYS A 60 4.41 23.91 -3.97
N CYS A 61 4.30 22.95 -3.06
CA CYS A 61 5.47 22.28 -2.47
C CYS A 61 6.36 21.62 -3.53
N LYS A 62 5.74 21.02 -4.57
CA LYS A 62 6.50 20.43 -5.69
C LYS A 62 7.32 21.47 -6.48
N ILE A 63 6.79 22.69 -6.66
CA ILE A 63 7.48 23.80 -7.35
C ILE A 63 8.60 24.33 -6.45
N ASP A 64 8.35 24.47 -5.16
CA ASP A 64 9.28 25.04 -4.18
C ASP A 64 10.38 24.02 -3.75
N GLY A 65 10.27 22.75 -4.19
CA GLY A 65 11.19 21.67 -3.81
C GLY A 65 11.00 21.19 -2.35
N GLU A 66 9.85 21.51 -1.76
CA GLU A 66 9.48 21.13 -0.39
C GLU A 66 8.63 19.86 -0.37
N GLU A 67 8.64 19.14 0.76
CA GLU A 67 7.78 17.98 0.96
C GLU A 67 6.36 18.44 1.33
N ALA A 68 5.37 18.03 0.53
CA ALA A 68 3.97 18.34 0.82
C ALA A 68 3.44 17.51 2.00
N ARG A 69 2.54 18.07 2.80
CA ARG A 69 1.86 17.32 3.87
C ARG A 69 0.97 16.19 3.34
N PHE A 70 0.51 16.31 2.11
CA PHE A 70 -0.47 15.39 1.50
C PHE A 70 0.11 14.59 0.35
N ILE A 71 -0.41 13.36 0.20
CA ILE A 71 -0.22 12.50 -0.96
C ILE A 71 -1.57 12.26 -1.64
N SER A 72 -1.59 12.36 -2.98
CA SER A 72 -2.73 11.98 -3.79
C SER A 72 -2.60 10.54 -4.28
N TYR A 73 -3.60 9.71 -3.97
CA TYR A 73 -3.71 8.32 -4.44
C TYR A 73 -4.57 8.19 -5.72
N GLY A 74 -4.90 9.33 -6.34
CA GLY A 74 -5.82 9.37 -7.49
C GLY A 74 -7.28 9.22 -7.09
N LYS A 75 -8.19 9.41 -8.08
CA LYS A 75 -9.65 9.28 -7.90
C LYS A 75 -10.20 10.07 -6.69
N GLY A 76 -9.58 11.22 -6.38
CA GLY A 76 -10.01 12.08 -5.26
C GLY A 76 -9.69 11.55 -3.86
N ARG A 77 -8.76 10.61 -3.72
CA ARG A 77 -8.29 10.10 -2.43
C ARG A 77 -6.98 10.75 -2.02
N TYR A 78 -6.90 11.14 -0.75
CA TYR A 78 -5.75 11.83 -0.16
C TYR A 78 -5.38 11.20 1.18
N GLY A 79 -4.09 11.22 1.50
CA GLY A 79 -3.53 10.83 2.78
C GLY A 79 -2.42 11.79 3.21
N LEU A 80 -1.81 11.54 4.36
CA LEU A 80 -0.69 12.33 4.87
C LEU A 80 0.64 11.68 4.49
N THR A 81 1.61 12.52 4.10
CA THR A 81 2.98 12.07 3.79
C THR A 81 3.67 11.47 5.02
N GLU A 82 3.39 12.01 6.21
CA GLU A 82 3.92 11.49 7.46
C GLU A 82 3.46 10.06 7.79
N ASN A 83 2.27 9.64 7.27
CA ASN A 83 1.70 8.30 7.46
C ASN A 83 2.18 7.29 6.40
N GLU A 84 3.00 7.73 5.43
CA GLU A 84 3.57 6.79 4.45
C GLU A 84 4.66 5.95 5.09
N PRO A 85 4.65 4.64 4.86
CA PRO A 85 5.74 3.78 5.29
C PRO A 85 7.08 4.27 4.74
N LYS A 86 8.09 4.31 5.60
CA LYS A 86 9.47 4.68 5.25
C LYS A 86 10.39 3.47 5.39
N GLY A 87 11.59 3.55 4.78
CA GLY A 87 12.59 2.50 4.90
C GLY A 87 12.05 1.13 4.48
N ILE A 88 12.38 0.10 5.24
CA ILE A 88 12.04 -1.29 4.95
C ILE A 88 10.52 -1.54 4.77
N PHE A 89 9.68 -0.85 5.52
CA PHE A 89 8.23 -0.99 5.39
C PHE A 89 7.71 -0.48 4.04
N LYS A 90 8.35 0.56 3.49
CA LYS A 90 8.06 1.03 2.14
C LYS A 90 8.46 -0.03 1.11
N ASP A 91 9.65 -0.59 1.24
CA ASP A 91 10.17 -1.59 0.29
C ASP A 91 9.31 -2.87 0.30
N ILE A 92 8.90 -3.34 1.48
CA ILE A 92 7.96 -4.46 1.65
C ILE A 92 6.63 -4.15 0.96
N ARG A 93 6.06 -2.97 1.22
CA ARG A 93 4.80 -2.56 0.61
C ARG A 93 4.90 -2.52 -0.92
N ASP A 94 5.95 -1.92 -1.44
CA ASP A 94 6.14 -1.74 -2.88
C ASP A 94 6.33 -3.10 -3.57
N LYS A 95 7.08 -4.03 -2.94
CA LYS A 95 7.18 -5.42 -3.38
C LYS A 95 5.82 -6.13 -3.38
N ASN A 96 5.05 -6.00 -2.30
CA ASN A 96 3.74 -6.64 -2.21
C ASN A 96 2.76 -6.08 -3.26
N ASN A 97 2.78 -4.77 -3.51
CA ASN A 97 1.97 -4.16 -4.57
C ASN A 97 2.36 -4.67 -5.96
N LEU A 98 3.66 -4.86 -6.23
CA LEU A 98 4.14 -5.44 -7.47
C LEU A 98 3.64 -6.88 -7.64
N VAL A 99 3.75 -7.72 -6.60
CA VAL A 99 3.26 -9.11 -6.62
C VAL A 99 1.75 -9.15 -6.86
N LYS A 100 0.96 -8.30 -6.20
CA LYS A 100 -0.48 -8.20 -6.42
C LYS A 100 -0.83 -7.82 -7.86
N ALA A 101 -0.08 -6.89 -8.45
CA ALA A 101 -0.26 -6.51 -9.85
C ALA A 101 0.08 -7.66 -10.81
N GLN A 102 1.16 -8.39 -10.55
CA GLN A 102 1.54 -9.58 -11.32
C GLN A 102 0.51 -10.70 -11.20
N LEU A 103 -0.03 -10.93 -9.99
CA LEU A 103 -1.08 -11.91 -9.76
C LEU A 103 -2.34 -11.55 -10.56
N LEU A 104 -2.77 -10.27 -10.53
CA LEU A 104 -3.91 -9.82 -11.33
C LEU A 104 -3.70 -10.02 -12.83
N GLU A 105 -2.51 -9.73 -13.36
CA GLU A 105 -2.22 -9.96 -14.78
C GLU A 105 -2.19 -11.46 -15.11
N ALA A 106 -1.69 -12.31 -14.22
CA ALA A 106 -1.76 -13.76 -14.36
C ALA A 106 -3.22 -14.26 -14.45
N LEU A 107 -4.11 -13.73 -13.59
CA LEU A 107 -5.54 -14.03 -13.66
C LEU A 107 -6.17 -13.59 -14.99
N MET A 108 -5.76 -12.43 -15.52
CA MET A 108 -6.26 -11.91 -16.79
C MET A 108 -5.81 -12.73 -18.00
N THR A 109 -4.73 -13.49 -17.89
CA THR A 109 -4.16 -14.34 -18.98
C THR A 109 -4.48 -15.82 -18.81
N MET A 110 -4.91 -16.26 -17.64
CA MET A 110 -5.26 -17.65 -17.33
C MET A 110 -6.37 -18.17 -18.25
N PRO A 111 -6.36 -19.47 -18.64
CA PRO A 111 -7.48 -20.07 -19.37
C PRO A 111 -8.82 -19.92 -18.61
N PRO A 112 -9.96 -19.71 -19.31
CA PRO A 112 -11.25 -19.49 -18.64
C PRO A 112 -11.62 -20.58 -17.63
N PHE A 113 -11.46 -21.86 -17.98
CA PHE A 113 -11.76 -22.97 -17.07
C PHE A 113 -10.88 -22.99 -15.83
N SER A 114 -9.56 -22.73 -16.00
CA SER A 114 -8.65 -22.65 -14.86
C SER A 114 -9.00 -21.49 -13.95
N PHE A 115 -9.58 -20.41 -14.50
CA PHE A 115 -10.05 -19.29 -13.69
C PHE A 115 -11.34 -19.65 -12.90
N GLU A 116 -12.27 -20.42 -13.49
CA GLU A 116 -13.45 -20.96 -12.79
C GLU A 116 -13.05 -21.91 -11.66
N ASP A 117 -12.08 -22.81 -11.91
CA ASP A 117 -11.55 -23.74 -10.89
C ASP A 117 -10.85 -22.98 -9.75
N LEU A 118 -10.07 -21.95 -10.08
CA LEU A 118 -9.43 -21.08 -9.10
C LEU A 118 -10.48 -20.34 -8.24
N VAL A 119 -11.53 -19.81 -8.84
CA VAL A 119 -12.64 -19.18 -8.11
C VAL A 119 -13.31 -20.17 -7.17
N ALA A 120 -13.52 -21.41 -7.62
CA ALA A 120 -14.04 -22.47 -6.75
C ALA A 120 -13.12 -22.74 -5.54
N GLU A 121 -11.80 -22.69 -5.71
CA GLU A 121 -10.84 -22.80 -4.61
C GLU A 121 -10.93 -21.59 -3.65
N VAL A 122 -11.01 -20.38 -4.20
CA VAL A 122 -11.21 -19.16 -3.40
C VAL A 122 -12.47 -19.25 -2.57
N LEU A 123 -13.58 -19.71 -3.14
CA LEU A 123 -14.85 -19.88 -2.43
C LEU A 123 -14.75 -20.90 -1.30
N ARG A 124 -14.01 -22.01 -1.49
CA ARG A 124 -13.77 -23.01 -0.41
C ARG A 124 -13.04 -22.35 0.75
N ASN A 125 -12.03 -21.55 0.47
CA ASN A 125 -11.28 -20.83 1.52
C ASN A 125 -12.13 -19.74 2.22
N LEU A 126 -13.12 -19.18 1.53
CA LEU A 126 -14.11 -18.27 2.11
C LEU A 126 -15.19 -18.99 2.95
N GLY A 127 -15.14 -20.32 3.06
CA GLY A 127 -16.07 -21.11 3.87
C GLY A 127 -17.37 -21.53 3.13
N PHE A 128 -17.36 -21.49 1.80
CA PHE A 128 -18.46 -22.07 1.03
C PHE A 128 -18.35 -23.59 1.00
N GLU A 129 -19.47 -24.25 1.16
CA GLU A 129 -19.61 -25.71 1.09
C GLU A 129 -20.33 -26.14 -0.20
N ASN A 130 -20.29 -27.43 -0.51
CA ASN A 130 -21.01 -28.05 -1.64
C ASN A 130 -20.76 -27.34 -3.00
N ILE A 131 -19.52 -26.93 -3.22
CA ILE A 131 -19.13 -26.17 -4.41
C ILE A 131 -19.14 -27.07 -5.64
N VAL A 132 -19.89 -26.64 -6.64
CA VAL A 132 -20.00 -27.32 -7.95
C VAL A 132 -19.64 -26.30 -9.03
N VAL A 133 -18.62 -26.61 -9.85
CA VAL A 133 -18.32 -25.89 -11.10
C VAL A 133 -19.26 -26.46 -12.16
N THR A 134 -20.09 -25.61 -12.76
CA THR A 134 -21.12 -26.08 -13.72
C THR A 134 -20.52 -26.35 -15.08
N ALA A 135 -20.91 -27.46 -15.68
CA ALA A 135 -20.48 -27.78 -17.04
C ALA A 135 -21.38 -27.04 -18.06
N LYS A 136 -20.80 -26.38 -18.91
CA LYS A 136 -20.97 -25.41 -19.98
C LYS A 136 -22.22 -25.31 -20.83
N THR A 137 -23.39 -25.82 -20.59
CA THR A 137 -24.50 -25.56 -21.51
C THR A 137 -25.86 -25.42 -20.80
N GLY A 138 -26.40 -24.20 -20.81
CA GLY A 138 -27.82 -23.97 -20.61
C GLY A 138 -28.27 -23.38 -19.27
N ASP A 139 -27.37 -23.02 -18.36
CA ASP A 139 -27.68 -22.58 -17.01
C ASP A 139 -27.64 -21.05 -16.78
N GLY A 140 -27.89 -20.29 -17.86
CA GLY A 140 -28.04 -18.83 -17.75
C GLY A 140 -26.77 -18.10 -17.35
N GLY A 141 -25.55 -18.70 -17.54
CA GLY A 141 -24.26 -18.10 -17.25
C GLY A 141 -23.82 -18.21 -15.80
N ILE A 142 -24.37 -19.16 -15.06
CA ILE A 142 -23.87 -19.53 -13.72
C ILE A 142 -22.70 -20.50 -13.92
N ASP A 143 -21.50 -20.08 -13.46
CA ASP A 143 -20.27 -20.84 -13.67
C ASP A 143 -19.93 -21.71 -12.44
N VAL A 144 -20.31 -21.26 -11.22
CA VAL A 144 -20.10 -22.00 -9.96
C VAL A 144 -21.32 -21.86 -9.07
N MET A 145 -21.68 -22.93 -8.38
CA MET A 145 -22.68 -22.92 -7.30
C MET A 145 -22.05 -23.38 -5.99
N GLY A 146 -22.51 -22.81 -4.86
CA GLY A 146 -22.06 -23.21 -3.53
C GLY A 146 -23.08 -22.82 -2.47
N GLU A 147 -22.91 -23.38 -1.30
CA GLU A 147 -23.71 -23.03 -0.10
C GLU A 147 -22.86 -22.23 0.89
N LEU A 148 -23.33 -21.10 1.34
CA LEU A 148 -22.76 -20.41 2.47
C LEU A 148 -23.51 -20.82 3.74
N VAL A 149 -22.83 -21.53 4.63
CA VAL A 149 -23.40 -22.04 5.88
C VAL A 149 -22.97 -21.15 7.04
N VAL A 150 -23.92 -20.43 7.65
CA VAL A 150 -23.66 -19.56 8.79
C VAL A 150 -24.11 -20.23 10.07
N ALA A 151 -23.22 -20.31 11.05
CA ALA A 151 -23.45 -20.94 12.36
C ALA A 151 -24.01 -22.39 12.28
N GLY A 152 -23.65 -23.11 11.22
CA GLY A 152 -24.08 -24.51 11.02
C GLY A 152 -25.58 -24.73 10.74
N THR A 153 -26.37 -23.67 10.66
CA THR A 153 -27.84 -23.74 10.60
C THR A 153 -28.44 -22.99 9.42
N ILE A 154 -27.94 -21.79 9.11
CA ILE A 154 -28.50 -20.97 8.04
C ILE A 154 -27.75 -21.30 6.77
N LYS A 155 -28.45 -21.83 5.78
CA LYS A 155 -27.89 -22.15 4.46
C LYS A 155 -28.39 -21.17 3.42
N ASN A 156 -27.45 -20.58 2.69
CA ASN A 156 -27.74 -19.70 1.58
C ASN A 156 -27.10 -20.25 0.29
N ASN A 157 -27.92 -20.53 -0.70
CA ASN A 157 -27.48 -21.01 -2.00
C ASN A 157 -26.98 -19.81 -2.82
N VAL A 158 -25.71 -19.84 -3.20
CA VAL A 158 -25.07 -18.79 -3.96
C VAL A 158 -24.73 -19.27 -5.37
N CYS A 159 -25.23 -18.52 -6.35
CA CYS A 159 -24.91 -18.70 -7.75
C CYS A 159 -23.84 -17.70 -8.18
N VAL A 160 -22.74 -18.19 -8.68
CA VAL A 160 -21.56 -17.37 -9.02
C VAL A 160 -21.38 -17.29 -10.51
N GLN A 161 -21.31 -16.09 -11.03
CA GLN A 161 -20.87 -15.82 -12.40
C GLN A 161 -19.45 -15.29 -12.38
N VAL A 162 -18.61 -15.83 -13.26
CA VAL A 162 -17.19 -15.51 -13.34
C VAL A 162 -16.88 -14.94 -14.71
N LYS A 163 -16.24 -13.76 -14.76
CA LYS A 163 -15.86 -13.14 -16.04
C LYS A 163 -14.42 -12.65 -16.00
N ARG A 164 -13.59 -13.30 -16.79
CA ARG A 164 -12.20 -12.90 -17.04
C ARG A 164 -12.16 -11.84 -18.16
N TRP A 165 -12.43 -10.60 -17.78
CA TRP A 165 -12.48 -9.48 -18.73
C TRP A 165 -11.49 -8.37 -18.34
N ARG A 166 -11.06 -7.58 -19.34
CA ARG A 166 -10.25 -6.37 -19.13
C ARG A 166 -11.11 -5.12 -18.99
N ASN A 167 -12.27 -5.08 -19.64
CA ASN A 167 -13.19 -3.96 -19.59
C ASN A 167 -14.15 -4.11 -18.41
N ASN A 168 -14.57 -2.96 -17.85
CA ASN A 168 -15.52 -2.94 -16.75
C ASN A 168 -16.82 -3.67 -17.09
N ILE A 169 -17.33 -4.42 -16.12
CA ILE A 169 -18.62 -5.09 -16.21
C ILE A 169 -19.72 -4.04 -16.25
N GLN A 170 -20.63 -4.17 -17.21
CA GLN A 170 -21.75 -3.27 -17.39
C GLN A 170 -23.02 -3.81 -16.70
N ARG A 171 -24.01 -2.91 -16.50
CA ARG A 171 -25.27 -3.19 -15.82
C ARG A 171 -25.98 -4.43 -16.34
N GLU A 172 -25.97 -4.62 -17.65
CA GLU A 172 -26.68 -5.71 -18.34
C GLU A 172 -26.25 -7.08 -17.81
N LYS A 173 -24.94 -7.26 -17.52
CA LYS A 173 -24.40 -8.52 -17.00
C LYS A 173 -24.87 -8.83 -15.59
N ILE A 174 -25.08 -7.81 -14.77
CA ILE A 174 -25.66 -7.98 -13.43
C ILE A 174 -27.13 -8.36 -13.53
N SER A 175 -27.87 -7.73 -14.46
CA SER A 175 -29.28 -8.06 -14.70
C SER A 175 -29.43 -9.46 -15.30
N GLU A 176 -28.53 -9.92 -16.18
CA GLU A 176 -28.52 -11.28 -16.72
C GLU A 176 -28.33 -12.32 -15.59
N LEU A 177 -27.32 -12.13 -14.72
CA LEU A 177 -27.12 -13.04 -13.57
C LEU A 177 -28.38 -13.06 -12.69
N ARG A 178 -28.96 -11.89 -12.38
CA ARG A 178 -30.17 -11.84 -11.55
C ARG A 178 -31.34 -12.59 -12.17
N GLY A 179 -31.50 -12.49 -13.49
CA GLY A 179 -32.56 -13.22 -14.22
C GLY A 179 -32.37 -14.74 -14.18
N SER A 180 -31.17 -15.24 -13.92
CA SER A 180 -30.85 -16.66 -13.82
C SER A 180 -31.05 -17.23 -12.40
N LEU A 181 -31.22 -16.35 -11.39
CA LEU A 181 -31.41 -16.77 -9.99
C LEU A 181 -32.83 -17.34 -9.78
N ARG A 182 -32.90 -18.45 -9.06
CA ARG A 182 -34.16 -19.00 -8.55
C ARG A 182 -34.56 -18.32 -7.24
N PRO A 183 -35.82 -18.40 -6.83
CA PRO A 183 -36.22 -17.99 -5.49
C PRO A 183 -35.31 -18.63 -4.43
N HIS A 184 -34.91 -17.85 -3.40
CA HIS A 184 -33.98 -18.24 -2.32
C HIS A 184 -32.50 -18.40 -2.75
N GLN A 185 -32.11 -18.01 -3.94
CA GLN A 185 -30.71 -17.91 -4.34
C GLN A 185 -30.21 -16.46 -4.28
N THR A 186 -28.94 -16.30 -3.95
CA THR A 186 -28.23 -15.02 -4.07
C THR A 186 -27.18 -15.11 -5.17
N GLY A 187 -26.91 -13.98 -5.81
CA GLY A 187 -25.88 -13.90 -6.85
C GLY A 187 -24.54 -13.41 -6.29
N LEU A 188 -23.46 -13.93 -6.87
CA LEU A 188 -22.14 -13.40 -6.69
C LEU A 188 -21.49 -13.25 -8.07
N PHE A 189 -21.03 -12.05 -8.38
CA PHE A 189 -20.34 -11.79 -9.64
C PHE A 189 -18.86 -11.53 -9.38
N ILE A 190 -17.97 -12.34 -9.94
CA ILE A 190 -16.53 -12.22 -9.78
C ILE A 190 -15.90 -11.89 -11.14
N THR A 191 -15.02 -10.88 -11.17
CA THR A 191 -14.34 -10.48 -12.41
C THR A 191 -12.88 -10.12 -12.17
N THR A 192 -12.04 -10.25 -13.19
CA THR A 192 -10.67 -9.72 -13.20
C THR A 192 -10.60 -8.22 -13.46
N SER A 193 -11.69 -7.61 -13.93
CA SER A 193 -11.80 -6.15 -14.17
C SER A 193 -12.45 -5.41 -12.99
N ASP A 194 -13.09 -4.32 -13.28
CA ASP A 194 -13.89 -3.54 -12.33
C ASP A 194 -15.36 -3.49 -12.79
N PHE A 195 -16.23 -2.92 -11.99
CA PHE A 195 -17.66 -2.70 -12.31
C PHE A 195 -17.89 -1.25 -12.68
N SER A 196 -18.77 -1.02 -13.66
CA SER A 196 -19.27 0.31 -13.93
C SER A 196 -20.20 0.76 -12.80
N LYS A 197 -20.35 2.10 -12.62
CA LYS A 197 -21.27 2.63 -11.62
C LYS A 197 -22.69 2.10 -11.80
N PRO A 198 -23.27 2.05 -13.02
CA PRO A 198 -24.59 1.46 -13.23
C PRO A 198 -24.68 -0.03 -12.88
N ALA A 199 -23.58 -0.78 -13.00
CA ALA A 199 -23.53 -2.19 -12.56
C ALA A 199 -23.59 -2.31 -11.04
N ILE A 200 -22.84 -1.45 -10.34
CA ILE A 200 -22.85 -1.39 -8.87
C ILE A 200 -24.24 -0.99 -8.36
N ASP A 201 -24.86 0.05 -8.97
CA ASP A 201 -26.19 0.53 -8.60
C ASP A 201 -27.23 -0.57 -8.86
N GLU A 202 -27.14 -1.32 -9.97
CA GLU A 202 -28.00 -2.47 -10.26
C GLU A 202 -27.82 -3.59 -9.22
N ALA A 203 -26.59 -3.94 -8.84
CA ALA A 203 -26.32 -4.99 -7.86
C ALA A 203 -26.94 -4.67 -6.49
N ASN A 204 -26.86 -3.42 -6.09
CA ASN A 204 -27.31 -2.91 -4.78
C ASN A 204 -28.78 -2.49 -4.73
N ASP A 205 -29.57 -2.77 -5.77
CA ASP A 205 -31.01 -2.40 -5.78
C ASP A 205 -31.76 -3.16 -4.66
N PRO A 206 -32.32 -2.46 -3.65
CA PRO A 206 -32.91 -3.10 -2.47
C PRO A 206 -34.21 -3.82 -2.76
N TYR A 207 -34.80 -3.61 -3.92
CA TYR A 207 -36.08 -4.23 -4.34
C TYR A 207 -35.89 -5.51 -5.17
N LYS A 208 -34.65 -5.94 -5.37
CA LYS A 208 -34.28 -7.09 -6.22
C LYS A 208 -33.51 -8.12 -5.43
N ALA A 209 -33.40 -9.35 -6.01
CA ALA A 209 -32.54 -10.36 -5.45
C ALA A 209 -31.10 -9.85 -5.27
N PRO A 210 -30.48 -10.04 -4.10
CA PRO A 210 -29.16 -9.46 -3.82
C PRO A 210 -28.07 -10.09 -4.70
N ILE A 211 -27.15 -9.23 -5.18
CA ILE A 211 -25.95 -9.66 -5.91
C ILE A 211 -24.73 -9.01 -5.26
N SER A 212 -23.82 -9.83 -4.78
CA SER A 212 -22.50 -9.38 -4.32
C SER A 212 -21.54 -9.27 -5.50
N LEU A 213 -20.57 -8.36 -5.40
CA LEU A 213 -19.59 -8.08 -6.43
C LEU A 213 -18.19 -8.25 -5.86
N ILE A 214 -17.30 -8.93 -6.60
CA ILE A 214 -15.87 -9.01 -6.31
C ILE A 214 -15.12 -8.62 -7.59
N ASN A 215 -14.43 -7.48 -7.57
CA ASN A 215 -13.60 -7.05 -8.68
C ASN A 215 -12.21 -7.69 -8.62
N GLY A 216 -11.38 -7.47 -9.66
CA GLY A 216 -10.06 -8.12 -9.76
C GLY A 216 -9.10 -7.75 -8.63
N LYS A 217 -9.18 -6.54 -8.09
CA LYS A 217 -8.35 -6.11 -6.96
C LYS A 217 -8.80 -6.79 -5.66
N GLU A 218 -10.10 -6.83 -5.42
CA GLU A 218 -10.67 -7.50 -4.25
C GLU A 218 -10.39 -9.02 -4.29
N LEU A 219 -10.48 -9.63 -5.48
CA LEU A 219 -10.13 -11.04 -5.65
C LEU A 219 -8.66 -11.29 -5.29
N VAL A 220 -7.72 -10.45 -5.77
CA VAL A 220 -6.30 -10.56 -5.43
C VAL A 220 -6.07 -10.37 -3.93
N GLU A 221 -6.74 -9.41 -3.26
CA GLU A 221 -6.63 -9.24 -1.81
C GLU A 221 -7.11 -10.49 -1.05
N ILE A 222 -8.22 -11.08 -1.45
CA ILE A 222 -8.73 -12.34 -0.89
C ILE A 222 -7.69 -13.46 -1.10
N MET A 223 -7.18 -13.63 -2.31
CA MET A 223 -6.17 -14.64 -2.61
C MET A 223 -4.91 -14.47 -1.76
N CYS A 224 -4.44 -13.24 -1.60
CA CYS A 224 -3.30 -12.94 -0.72
C CYS A 224 -3.59 -13.30 0.74
N SER A 225 -4.79 -13.04 1.23
CA SER A 225 -5.18 -13.34 2.62
C SER A 225 -5.22 -14.84 2.93
N TYR A 226 -5.50 -15.65 1.92
CA TYR A 226 -5.57 -17.12 2.04
C TYR A 226 -4.35 -17.84 1.46
N GLY A 227 -3.32 -17.12 1.02
CA GLY A 227 -2.10 -17.73 0.46
C GLY A 227 -2.31 -18.44 -0.88
N ILE A 228 -3.35 -18.07 -1.64
CA ILE A 228 -3.68 -18.68 -2.94
C ILE A 228 -2.82 -18.03 -4.03
N GLY A 229 -1.98 -18.83 -4.69
CA GLY A 229 -1.12 -18.36 -5.79
C GLY A 229 0.04 -17.47 -5.35
N ILE A 230 0.31 -17.37 -4.06
CA ILE A 230 1.44 -16.61 -3.48
C ILE A 230 2.13 -17.41 -2.38
N THR A 231 3.35 -17.01 -2.05
CA THR A 231 4.04 -17.39 -0.81
C THR A 231 4.25 -16.13 0.04
N SER A 232 4.15 -16.24 1.36
CA SER A 232 4.41 -15.15 2.30
C SER A 232 5.49 -15.53 3.30
N GLU A 233 6.28 -14.54 3.71
CA GLU A 233 7.27 -14.65 4.76
C GLU A 233 6.98 -13.60 5.84
N GLU A 234 7.10 -13.98 7.11
CA GLU A 234 7.01 -13.05 8.22
C GLU A 234 8.38 -12.45 8.49
N VAL A 235 8.45 -11.13 8.59
CA VAL A 235 9.67 -10.39 8.91
C VAL A 235 9.51 -9.71 10.26
N VAL A 236 10.42 -10.03 11.19
CA VAL A 236 10.47 -9.36 12.50
C VAL A 236 11.40 -8.16 12.39
N VAL A 237 10.89 -6.98 12.69
CA VAL A 237 11.65 -5.73 12.77
C VAL A 237 11.67 -5.29 14.22
N TYR A 238 12.87 -5.06 14.76
CA TYR A 238 13.03 -4.57 16.13
C TYR A 238 13.23 -3.07 16.12
N ASP A 239 12.49 -2.37 16.98
CA ASP A 239 12.71 -0.97 17.34
C ASP A 239 13.09 -0.87 18.81
N LEU A 240 13.84 0.18 19.16
CA LEU A 240 14.12 0.47 20.55
C LEU A 240 12.87 1.03 21.23
N ASP A 241 12.53 0.45 22.37
CA ASP A 241 11.50 1.00 23.24
C ASP A 241 12.03 2.30 23.90
N LYS A 242 11.65 3.42 23.32
CA LYS A 242 12.09 4.76 23.76
C LYS A 242 11.48 5.17 25.09
N ASP A 243 10.39 4.54 25.49
CA ASP A 243 9.67 4.80 26.74
C ASP A 243 10.10 3.86 27.87
N SER A 244 11.08 2.99 27.61
CA SER A 244 11.61 2.04 28.61
C SER A 244 12.55 2.74 29.55
N ASP A 245 12.20 2.80 30.85
CA ASP A 245 13.06 3.27 31.94
C ASP A 245 14.32 2.41 32.15
N LEU A 246 14.43 1.28 31.43
CA LEU A 246 15.52 0.32 31.57
C LEU A 246 16.72 0.65 30.69
N LEU A 247 16.57 1.54 29.71
CA LEU A 247 17.61 1.87 28.74
C LEU A 247 17.82 3.40 28.71
N GLU A 248 18.99 3.85 29.15
CA GLU A 248 19.48 5.19 28.81
C GLU A 248 19.82 5.21 27.30
N ILE A 249 18.82 5.50 26.46
CA ILE A 249 19.00 5.63 25.01
C ILE A 249 19.60 7.03 24.76
N PRO A 250 20.85 7.12 24.25
CA PRO A 250 21.39 8.43 23.89
C PRO A 250 20.49 9.07 22.83
N GLU A 251 20.09 10.33 23.02
CA GLU A 251 19.16 11.10 22.17
C GLU A 251 19.55 11.25 20.69
N GLN A 252 20.62 10.61 20.21
CA GLN A 252 21.21 10.83 18.90
C GLN A 252 21.54 9.55 18.12
N ILE A 253 20.59 8.63 18.00
CA ILE A 253 20.62 7.68 16.87
C ILE A 253 19.29 7.84 16.11
N SER A 254 19.14 8.96 15.39
CA SER A 254 18.11 9.06 14.36
C SER A 254 18.55 8.22 13.17
N ILE A 255 17.86 7.12 12.93
CA ILE A 255 18.06 6.21 11.76
C ILE A 255 17.53 6.85 10.46
N ASP A 256 17.00 8.08 10.51
CA ASP A 256 16.34 8.77 9.39
C ASP A 256 17.29 9.42 8.37
N GLU A 257 18.60 9.40 8.58
CA GLU A 257 19.55 9.78 7.54
C GLU A 257 19.98 8.55 6.74
N LYS A 258 19.66 8.51 5.47
CA LYS A 258 20.11 7.49 4.52
C LYS A 258 21.64 7.55 4.40
N GLY A 259 22.34 6.80 5.26
CA GLY A 259 23.79 6.72 5.23
C GLY A 259 24.30 6.03 3.96
N ILE A 260 25.45 6.45 3.47
CA ILE A 260 26.12 5.84 2.32
C ILE A 260 27.06 4.75 2.83
N GLU A 261 26.90 3.53 2.35
CA GLU A 261 27.86 2.47 2.64
C GLU A 261 29.23 2.80 2.04
N ILE A 262 30.24 2.83 2.90
CA ILE A 262 31.62 3.08 2.52
C ILE A 262 32.49 1.92 2.93
N PHE A 263 33.58 1.70 2.23
CA PHE A 263 34.52 0.63 2.54
C PHE A 263 35.98 1.07 2.38
N ALA A 264 36.86 0.35 3.06
CA ALA A 264 38.30 0.51 2.92
C ALA A 264 39.00 -0.85 2.95
N ASN A 265 40.12 -0.96 2.25
CA ASN A 265 40.98 -2.14 2.30
C ASN A 265 42.23 -1.81 3.13
N PHE A 266 42.48 -2.62 4.15
CA PHE A 266 43.69 -2.51 4.98
C PHE A 266 44.17 -3.89 5.39
N LYS A 267 45.46 -4.17 5.24
CA LYS A 267 46.12 -5.46 5.53
C LYS A 267 45.36 -6.67 4.93
N ASN A 268 45.02 -6.60 3.66
CA ASN A 268 44.26 -7.63 2.91
C ASN A 268 42.84 -7.93 3.45
N GLN A 269 42.32 -7.09 4.32
CA GLN A 269 40.95 -7.18 4.84
C GLN A 269 40.14 -5.99 4.39
N LYS A 270 38.85 -6.22 4.09
CA LYS A 270 37.90 -5.17 3.71
C LYS A 270 37.04 -4.80 4.92
N TYR A 271 36.99 -3.53 5.22
CA TYR A 271 36.23 -2.93 6.31
C TYR A 271 35.08 -2.11 5.74
N TYR A 272 33.92 -2.18 6.38
CA TYR A 272 32.73 -1.44 5.98
C TYR A 272 32.30 -0.49 7.07
N ALA A 273 31.83 0.70 6.68
CA ALA A 273 31.28 1.70 7.56
C ALA A 273 30.10 2.40 6.87
N ILE A 274 29.32 3.16 7.63
CA ILE A 274 28.23 3.96 7.08
C ILE A 274 28.56 5.43 7.28
N TYR A 275 28.63 6.18 6.19
CA TYR A 275 28.89 7.63 6.17
C TYR A 275 27.57 8.38 6.08
N PHE A 276 27.27 9.23 7.06
CA PHE A 276 26.10 10.11 7.07
C PHE A 276 26.47 11.56 6.75
N SER A 277 27.54 12.06 7.37
CA SER A 277 28.01 13.43 7.19
C SER A 277 29.50 13.56 7.50
N PRO A 278 30.13 14.71 7.20
CA PRO A 278 31.51 14.99 7.58
C PRO A 278 31.82 14.76 9.07
N THR A 279 30.82 14.87 9.92
CA THR A 279 30.93 14.76 11.38
C THR A 279 30.27 13.50 11.95
N LYS A 280 29.74 12.57 11.09
CA LYS A 280 29.08 11.36 11.53
C LYS A 280 29.39 10.18 10.62
N VAL A 281 30.18 9.23 11.13
CA VAL A 281 30.50 7.94 10.48
C VAL A 281 30.30 6.84 11.49
N ILE A 282 29.58 5.79 11.13
CA ILE A 282 29.40 4.60 11.98
C ILE A 282 30.30 3.47 11.50
N PHE A 283 31.14 2.97 12.38
CA PHE A 283 31.99 1.81 12.14
C PHE A 283 31.95 0.90 13.39
N ASN A 284 31.74 -0.40 13.21
CA ASN A 284 31.60 -1.39 14.30
C ASN A 284 30.63 -0.93 15.42
N ASN A 285 29.44 -0.47 15.03
CA ASN A 285 28.39 0.06 15.94
C ASN A 285 28.83 1.25 16.81
N LYS A 286 29.94 1.92 16.47
CA LYS A 286 30.43 3.09 17.19
C LYS A 286 30.40 4.31 16.26
N VAL A 287 29.94 5.44 16.79
CA VAL A 287 29.87 6.73 16.05
C VAL A 287 31.20 7.44 16.15
N TYR A 288 31.73 7.87 15.02
CA TYR A 288 32.95 8.66 14.90
C TYR A 288 32.62 10.06 14.35
N LYS A 289 33.24 11.07 14.94
CA LYS A 289 33.04 12.50 14.58
C LYS A 289 33.74 12.92 13.27
N SER A 290 34.36 11.99 12.55
CA SER A 290 34.92 12.23 11.23
C SER A 290 35.30 10.92 10.53
N PRO A 291 35.37 10.89 9.18
CA PRO A 291 35.90 9.76 8.43
C PRO A 291 37.33 9.40 8.82
N SER A 292 38.14 10.39 9.21
CA SER A 292 39.52 10.16 9.64
C SER A 292 39.58 9.46 10.98
N ALA A 293 38.71 9.80 11.93
CA ALA A 293 38.64 9.12 13.22
C ALA A 293 38.23 7.65 13.06
N ALA A 294 37.23 7.34 12.20
CA ALA A 294 36.84 5.98 11.89
C ALA A 294 37.97 5.20 11.17
N GLY A 295 38.71 5.86 10.26
CA GLY A 295 39.83 5.24 9.56
C GLY A 295 41.05 4.97 10.49
N THR A 296 41.29 5.84 11.45
CA THR A 296 42.33 5.66 12.48
C THR A 296 42.06 4.42 13.35
N GLU A 297 40.81 4.18 13.69
CA GLU A 297 40.39 2.95 14.40
C GLU A 297 40.68 1.69 13.59
N VAL A 298 40.36 1.67 12.30
CA VAL A 298 40.69 0.56 11.38
C VAL A 298 42.18 0.28 11.34
N GLN A 299 43.01 1.34 11.43
CA GLN A 299 44.47 1.21 11.40
C GLN A 299 45.11 0.98 12.78
N GLY A 300 44.34 0.69 13.81
CA GLY A 300 44.83 0.41 15.15
C GLY A 300 45.44 1.63 15.82
N GLY A 301 44.88 2.82 15.63
CA GLY A 301 45.30 4.08 16.23
C GLY A 301 46.26 4.92 15.37
N ILE A 302 46.68 4.43 14.20
CA ILE A 302 47.56 5.21 13.30
C ILE A 302 46.72 6.23 12.53
N PRO A 303 47.04 7.54 12.60
CA PRO A 303 46.28 8.58 11.92
C PRO A 303 46.23 8.38 10.42
N VAL A 304 45.04 8.54 9.82
CA VAL A 304 44.82 8.40 8.38
C VAL A 304 43.95 9.53 7.84
N ASN A 305 44.17 9.90 6.59
CA ASN A 305 43.23 10.77 5.89
C ASN A 305 42.01 9.97 5.46
N GLY A 306 40.96 9.98 6.30
CA GLY A 306 39.73 9.20 6.10
C GLY A 306 39.00 9.52 4.80
N TRP A 307 39.14 10.75 4.27
CA TRP A 307 38.52 11.16 3.02
C TRP A 307 39.08 10.43 1.79
N LYS A 308 40.35 10.05 1.84
CA LYS A 308 41.00 9.23 0.81
C LYS A 308 40.99 7.74 1.13
N PHE A 309 40.95 7.40 2.40
CA PHE A 309 40.97 6.03 2.90
C PHE A 309 39.66 5.29 2.61
N TRP A 310 38.53 5.88 2.93
CA TRP A 310 37.24 5.33 2.66
C TRP A 310 36.79 5.56 1.22
N LYS A 311 36.12 4.58 0.64
CA LYS A 311 35.61 4.60 -0.74
C LYS A 311 34.14 4.22 -0.74
N PHE A 312 33.41 4.66 -1.74
CA PHE A 312 32.03 4.24 -1.99
C PHE A 312 31.88 3.80 -3.44
N LYS A 313 30.88 2.96 -3.71
CA LYS A 313 30.49 2.57 -5.06
C LYS A 313 29.33 3.46 -5.47
N ASP A 314 29.51 4.19 -6.55
CA ASP A 314 28.42 4.97 -7.15
C ASP A 314 27.46 4.01 -7.85
N GLU A 315 26.21 3.97 -7.38
CA GLU A 315 25.20 3.01 -7.86
C GLU A 315 24.76 3.31 -9.31
N ILE A 316 24.87 4.56 -9.76
CA ILE A 316 24.47 4.98 -11.11
C ILE A 316 25.55 4.63 -12.14
N VAL A 317 26.80 4.91 -11.81
CA VAL A 317 27.93 4.75 -12.75
C VAL A 317 28.66 3.41 -12.54
N GLY A 318 28.41 2.71 -11.43
CA GLY A 318 29.06 1.45 -11.07
C GLY A 318 30.54 1.55 -10.69
N LYS A 319 31.12 2.77 -10.61
CA LYS A 319 32.52 3.02 -10.31
C LYS A 319 32.77 3.31 -8.84
N ILE A 320 33.99 3.02 -8.39
CA ILE A 320 34.44 3.24 -7.02
C ILE A 320 35.19 4.57 -6.93
N TYR A 321 34.82 5.38 -5.94
CA TYR A 321 35.42 6.70 -5.69
C TYR A 321 35.80 6.85 -4.21
N PRO A 322 36.82 7.67 -3.86
CA PRO A 322 37.06 8.12 -2.50
C PRO A 322 35.88 8.98 -2.01
N ILE A 323 35.56 8.92 -0.71
CA ILE A 323 34.47 9.72 -0.13
C ILE A 323 34.74 11.23 -0.15
N ASP A 324 35.97 11.68 -0.43
CA ASP A 324 36.30 13.10 -0.65
C ASP A 324 35.41 13.74 -1.73
N ARG A 325 34.92 12.93 -2.68
CA ARG A 325 33.99 13.37 -3.72
C ARG A 325 32.64 13.81 -3.16
N LEU A 326 32.19 13.19 -2.05
CA LEU A 326 30.92 13.53 -1.37
C LEU A 326 31.00 14.88 -0.64
N ARG A 327 32.21 15.36 -0.36
CA ARG A 327 32.45 16.65 0.29
C ARG A 327 32.17 17.86 -0.62
N LYS A 328 32.21 17.67 -1.94
CA LYS A 328 32.09 18.74 -2.95
C LYS A 328 30.68 18.91 -3.52
N GLN A 329 29.73 18.09 -3.08
CA GLN A 329 28.31 18.21 -3.46
C GLN A 329 27.56 19.00 -2.39
N LYS A 330 27.83 20.29 -2.29
CA LYS A 330 26.98 21.27 -1.60
C LYS A 330 26.63 22.36 -2.59
#